data_39d22cb74c2c9b53269a02eb895c98f0
#
_entry.id   39d22cb74c2c9b53269a02eb895c98f0
#
_cell.length_a   1.000
_cell.length_b   1.000
_cell.length_c   1.000
_cell.angle_alpha   90.00
_cell.angle_beta   90.00
_cell.angle_gamma   90.00
#
_symmetry.space_group_name_H-M   'P 1'
#
loop_
_entity.id
_entity.type
_entity.pdbx_description
1 polymer ?
#
loop_
_entity_poly.entity_id
_entity_poly.type
_entity_poly.pdbx_seq_one_letter_code
_entity_poly.pdbx_strand_id
1 'polypeptide(L)'
;MVEDIGPQRIPVSKEPIVLLDRTGLNWITTVILVMLHIGAIAALFMFNWKAFAVAVFLYWVATGLGISMGYHRLHTHRSYKVPLWMEYFFAVCGTLTLEGGPIFWTAIHRIHHQRSDQPGDPHSPREGAWWAHVGWILVGETKHNNTRLMAKYSPDLAKDRFYVWLNNNHWLPNVVLAGVLWLVGGLPMVLWAGCFRIVFGLHATWLVNSATHMWGGRRFNTRDDSRNNWWVALISFGEGWHNNHHAHPTSARHGLAWYEFDPSWLQIKLLKRLGLAKSIHVASVKSAMAEREAA
;
A
#
# COMPACT_ATOMS: atom_id res chain seq x y z
N MET A 1 -17.79 14.78 -15.93
CA MET A 1 -16.62 15.46 -16.47
C MET A 1 -15.39 14.87 -15.81
N VAL A 2 -14.37 14.56 -16.55
CA VAL A 2 -13.05 14.14 -16.04
C VAL A 2 -12.22 15.39 -16.14
N GLU A 3 -11.85 15.98 -15.00
CA GLU A 3 -10.93 17.12 -14.97
C GLU A 3 -9.50 16.63 -15.22
N ASP A 4 -8.86 17.13 -16.26
CA ASP A 4 -7.44 16.94 -16.52
C ASP A 4 -6.70 17.97 -15.65
N ILE A 5 -6.16 17.50 -14.53
CA ILE A 5 -5.30 18.31 -13.68
C ILE A 5 -3.85 17.91 -13.95
N GLY A 6 -3.08 18.87 -14.48
CA GLY A 6 -1.65 18.75 -14.64
C GLY A 6 -0.94 18.40 -13.31
N PRO A 7 0.36 18.09 -13.31
CA PRO A 7 1.09 17.57 -12.16
C PRO A 7 1.05 18.53 -10.97
N GLN A 8 0.27 18.19 -9.95
CA GLN A 8 0.25 18.92 -8.69
C GLN A 8 1.48 18.54 -7.85
N ARG A 9 2.36 19.48 -7.64
CA ARG A 9 3.53 19.31 -6.75
C ARG A 9 3.04 19.34 -5.29
N ILE A 10 3.23 18.24 -4.57
CA ILE A 10 3.09 18.20 -3.12
C ILE A 10 4.21 19.09 -2.53
N PRO A 11 3.93 20.09 -1.67
CA PRO A 11 4.94 20.96 -1.12
C PRO A 11 5.99 20.17 -0.32
N VAL A 12 7.26 20.32 -0.63
CA VAL A 12 8.36 19.67 0.08
C VAL A 12 8.65 20.45 1.36
N SER A 13 8.54 19.82 2.53
CA SER A 13 9.03 20.38 3.80
C SER A 13 10.53 20.59 3.74
N LYS A 14 11.01 21.76 4.19
CA LYS A 14 12.45 22.09 4.24
C LYS A 14 13.19 21.46 5.42
N GLU A 15 12.48 20.91 6.41
CA GLU A 15 13.10 20.28 7.57
C GLU A 15 13.52 18.84 7.28
N PRO A 16 14.67 18.40 7.81
CA PRO A 16 15.08 17.00 7.71
C PRO A 16 14.08 16.12 8.48
N ILE A 17 13.51 15.16 7.77
CA ILE A 17 12.60 14.19 8.38
C ILE A 17 13.45 13.11 9.05
N VAL A 18 13.66 13.22 10.34
CA VAL A 18 14.22 12.12 11.14
C VAL A 18 13.10 11.15 11.48
N LEU A 19 12.78 10.26 10.53
CA LEU A 19 11.72 9.26 10.71
C LEU A 19 12.19 7.98 11.37
N LEU A 20 13.48 7.68 11.27
CA LEU A 20 14.03 6.41 11.68
C LEU A 20 15.21 6.67 12.60
N ASP A 21 15.06 6.34 13.85
CA ASP A 21 16.21 5.99 14.66
C ASP A 21 16.66 4.60 14.18
N ARG A 22 17.82 4.53 13.52
CA ARG A 22 18.35 3.29 12.94
C ARG A 22 19.13 2.46 13.96
N THR A 23 18.96 2.71 15.24
CA THR A 23 19.65 1.99 16.30
C THR A 23 18.80 0.81 16.78
N GLY A 24 19.36 -0.39 16.68
CA GLY A 24 18.78 -1.62 17.19
C GLY A 24 17.66 -2.23 16.33
N LEU A 25 17.14 -3.35 16.78
CA LEU A 25 16.01 -4.05 16.16
C LEU A 25 14.71 -3.67 16.85
N ASN A 26 13.65 -3.52 16.05
CA ASN A 26 12.28 -3.47 16.56
C ASN A 26 11.85 -4.91 16.91
N TRP A 27 12.13 -5.32 18.16
CA TRP A 27 11.91 -6.69 18.61
C TRP A 27 10.45 -7.12 18.51
N ILE A 28 9.48 -6.23 18.80
CA ILE A 28 8.05 -6.56 18.72
C ILE A 28 7.69 -6.92 17.29
N THR A 29 8.04 -6.05 16.34
CA THR A 29 7.78 -6.29 14.91
C THR A 29 8.53 -7.52 14.42
N THR A 30 9.78 -7.70 14.80
CA THR A 30 10.59 -8.84 14.41
C THR A 30 9.98 -10.17 14.88
N VAL A 31 9.59 -10.26 16.15
CA VAL A 31 8.97 -11.47 16.70
C VAL A 31 7.65 -11.78 16.01
N ILE A 32 6.79 -10.76 15.80
CA ILE A 32 5.51 -10.95 15.10
C ILE A 32 5.75 -11.45 13.67
N LEU A 33 6.67 -10.84 12.93
CA LEU A 33 6.98 -11.27 11.57
C LEU A 33 7.53 -12.69 11.51
N VAL A 34 8.44 -13.06 12.42
CA VAL A 34 8.97 -14.42 12.50
C VAL A 34 7.83 -15.42 12.79
N MET A 35 6.96 -15.14 13.74
CA MET A 35 5.83 -16.03 14.06
C MET A 35 4.84 -16.16 12.89
N LEU A 36 4.57 -15.08 12.17
CA LEU A 36 3.75 -15.13 10.95
C LEU A 36 4.38 -15.98 9.87
N HIS A 37 5.71 -15.89 9.65
CA HIS A 37 6.42 -16.71 8.67
C HIS A 37 6.43 -18.19 9.07
N ILE A 38 6.62 -18.50 10.36
CA ILE A 38 6.51 -19.89 10.85
C ILE A 38 5.09 -20.41 10.58
N GLY A 39 4.05 -19.62 10.89
CA GLY A 39 2.65 -19.97 10.60
C GLY A 39 2.38 -20.14 9.09
N ALA A 40 2.96 -19.28 8.24
CA ALA A 40 2.85 -19.39 6.78
C ALA A 40 3.51 -20.67 6.23
N ILE A 41 4.68 -21.05 6.77
CA ILE A 41 5.34 -22.31 6.43
C ILE A 41 4.51 -23.50 6.92
N ALA A 42 4.00 -23.43 8.15
CA ALA A 42 3.11 -24.50 8.69
C ALA A 42 1.85 -24.68 7.87
N ALA A 43 1.29 -23.63 7.28
CA ALA A 43 0.13 -23.71 6.39
C ALA A 43 0.38 -24.67 5.23
N LEU A 44 1.58 -24.72 4.66
CA LEU A 44 1.91 -25.59 3.52
C LEU A 44 1.78 -27.08 3.85
N PHE A 45 1.96 -27.46 5.13
CA PHE A 45 1.81 -28.84 5.62
C PHE A 45 0.36 -29.15 6.04
N MET A 46 -0.53 -28.17 6.06
CA MET A 46 -1.93 -28.29 6.44
C MET A 46 -2.85 -27.78 5.33
N PHE A 47 -2.62 -28.24 4.09
CA PHE A 47 -3.37 -27.76 2.94
C PHE A 47 -4.85 -28.10 3.04
N ASN A 48 -5.70 -27.11 2.79
CA ASN A 48 -7.15 -27.23 2.76
C ASN A 48 -7.72 -26.26 1.71
N TRP A 49 -8.47 -26.76 0.73
CA TRP A 49 -9.03 -25.97 -0.36
C TRP A 49 -9.95 -24.82 0.11
N LYS A 50 -10.75 -25.06 1.16
CA LYS A 50 -11.62 -24.01 1.72
C LYS A 50 -10.78 -22.90 2.37
N ALA A 51 -9.75 -23.27 3.15
CA ALA A 51 -8.85 -22.32 3.79
C ALA A 51 -8.04 -21.54 2.74
N PHE A 52 -7.58 -22.18 1.68
CA PHE A 52 -6.91 -21.54 0.56
C PHE A 52 -7.82 -20.54 -0.17
N ALA A 53 -9.06 -20.94 -0.49
CA ALA A 53 -10.03 -20.05 -1.14
C ALA A 53 -10.35 -18.81 -0.28
N VAL A 54 -10.52 -19.00 1.04
CA VAL A 54 -10.70 -17.88 1.99
C VAL A 54 -9.46 -17.01 2.05
N ALA A 55 -8.25 -17.59 2.02
CA ALA A 55 -6.99 -16.83 1.98
C ALA A 55 -6.91 -15.95 0.73
N VAL A 56 -7.23 -16.46 -0.45
CA VAL A 56 -7.26 -15.71 -1.71
C VAL A 56 -8.31 -14.58 -1.66
N PHE A 57 -9.51 -14.87 -1.16
CA PHE A 57 -10.56 -13.87 -1.00
C PHE A 57 -10.12 -12.75 -0.04
N LEU A 58 -9.61 -13.10 1.14
CA LEU A 58 -9.14 -12.11 2.12
C LEU A 58 -7.88 -11.37 1.66
N TYR A 59 -7.05 -11.98 0.83
CA TYR A 59 -5.94 -11.29 0.17
C TYR A 59 -6.46 -10.16 -0.74
N TRP A 60 -7.46 -10.46 -1.56
CA TRP A 60 -8.11 -9.42 -2.37
C TRP A 60 -8.73 -8.33 -1.50
N VAL A 61 -9.43 -8.68 -0.41
CA VAL A 61 -10.02 -7.70 0.51
C VAL A 61 -8.94 -6.82 1.15
N ALA A 62 -7.87 -7.42 1.68
CA ALA A 62 -6.84 -6.69 2.41
C ALA A 62 -5.93 -5.87 1.47
N THR A 63 -5.37 -6.51 0.44
CA THR A 63 -4.38 -5.87 -0.44
C THR A 63 -5.07 -5.10 -1.58
N GLY A 64 -6.08 -5.68 -2.23
CA GLY A 64 -6.79 -5.04 -3.34
C GLY A 64 -7.67 -3.89 -2.88
N LEU A 65 -8.65 -4.15 -1.98
CA LEU A 65 -9.56 -3.12 -1.50
C LEU A 65 -8.89 -2.22 -0.45
N GLY A 66 -8.16 -2.82 0.50
CA GLY A 66 -7.58 -2.11 1.63
C GLY A 66 -6.36 -1.27 1.26
N ILE A 67 -5.30 -1.89 0.71
CA ILE A 67 -4.06 -1.17 0.36
C ILE A 67 -4.23 -0.41 -0.95
N SER A 68 -4.44 -1.10 -2.07
CA SER A 68 -4.38 -0.47 -3.39
C SER A 68 -5.50 0.57 -3.59
N MET A 69 -6.75 0.20 -3.37
CA MET A 69 -7.87 1.15 -3.52
C MET A 69 -7.98 2.12 -2.33
N GLY A 70 -7.88 1.61 -1.09
CA GLY A 70 -8.08 2.37 0.14
C GLY A 70 -6.88 3.25 0.50
N TYR A 71 -5.86 2.68 1.10
CA TYR A 71 -4.74 3.44 1.64
C TYR A 71 -3.99 4.22 0.57
N HIS A 72 -3.70 3.59 -0.57
CA HIS A 72 -2.90 4.17 -1.62
C HIS A 72 -3.69 5.21 -2.44
N ARG A 73 -4.63 4.76 -3.28
CA ARG A 73 -5.30 5.65 -4.24
C ARG A 73 -6.31 6.60 -3.60
N LEU A 74 -7.06 6.15 -2.57
CA LEU A 74 -8.09 6.97 -1.94
C LEU A 74 -7.51 7.88 -0.84
N HIS A 75 -6.87 7.31 0.20
CA HIS A 75 -6.45 8.10 1.36
C HIS A 75 -5.17 8.88 1.12
N THR A 76 -4.17 8.30 0.43
CA THR A 76 -2.90 8.99 0.17
C THR A 76 -3.03 10.00 -0.96
N HIS A 77 -3.45 9.53 -2.15
CA HIS A 77 -3.38 10.33 -3.38
C HIS A 77 -4.68 11.08 -3.71
N ARG A 78 -5.76 10.80 -2.98
CA ARG A 78 -7.06 11.44 -3.23
C ARG A 78 -7.52 11.32 -4.69
N SER A 79 -7.17 10.22 -5.35
CA SER A 79 -7.41 9.98 -6.78
C SER A 79 -8.89 9.89 -7.13
N TYR A 80 -9.75 9.65 -6.16
CA TYR A 80 -11.21 9.61 -6.29
C TYR A 80 -11.89 9.82 -4.95
N LYS A 81 -13.20 9.96 -4.95
CA LYS A 81 -14.04 10.13 -3.74
C LYS A 81 -15.12 9.05 -3.68
N VAL A 82 -15.41 8.58 -2.48
CA VAL A 82 -16.51 7.65 -2.16
C VAL A 82 -17.29 8.17 -0.94
N PRO A 83 -18.47 7.61 -0.61
CA PRO A 83 -19.15 7.92 0.64
C PRO A 83 -18.29 7.56 1.86
N LEU A 84 -18.40 8.31 2.96
CA LEU A 84 -17.57 8.17 4.16
C LEU A 84 -17.56 6.76 4.75
N TRP A 85 -18.72 6.07 4.77
CA TRP A 85 -18.77 4.68 5.24
C TRP A 85 -17.88 3.74 4.44
N MET A 86 -17.74 3.99 3.14
CA MET A 86 -16.86 3.20 2.26
C MET A 86 -15.39 3.55 2.47
N GLU A 87 -15.07 4.83 2.77
CA GLU A 87 -13.71 5.22 3.17
C GLU A 87 -13.30 4.45 4.43
N TYR A 88 -14.18 4.38 5.44
CA TYR A 88 -13.95 3.62 6.67
C TYR A 88 -13.83 2.12 6.41
N PHE A 89 -14.70 1.56 5.57
CA PHE A 89 -14.61 0.16 5.17
C PHE A 89 -13.25 -0.17 4.54
N PHE A 90 -12.80 0.63 3.58
CA PHE A 90 -11.48 0.44 2.96
C PHE A 90 -10.34 0.60 3.97
N ALA A 91 -10.48 1.53 4.91
CA ALA A 91 -9.49 1.70 5.96
C ALA A 91 -9.37 0.46 6.86
N VAL A 92 -10.50 -0.14 7.26
CA VAL A 92 -10.50 -1.40 8.01
C VAL A 92 -9.89 -2.54 7.18
N CYS A 93 -10.26 -2.66 5.89
CA CYS A 93 -9.65 -3.64 5.00
C CYS A 93 -8.11 -3.50 4.93
N GLY A 94 -7.59 -2.25 4.90
CA GLY A 94 -6.16 -1.98 4.89
C GLY A 94 -5.43 -2.47 6.14
N THR A 95 -6.04 -2.35 7.32
CA THR A 95 -5.43 -2.87 8.56
C THR A 95 -5.23 -4.38 8.55
N LEU A 96 -6.00 -5.11 7.74
CA LEU A 96 -5.88 -6.57 7.65
C LEU A 96 -4.53 -7.03 7.07
N THR A 97 -3.76 -6.18 6.41
CA THR A 97 -2.41 -6.49 5.93
C THR A 97 -1.34 -6.46 7.02
N LEU A 98 -1.62 -5.88 8.19
CA LEU A 98 -0.65 -5.55 9.26
C LEU A 98 0.45 -4.57 8.85
N GLU A 99 0.24 -3.77 7.81
CA GLU A 99 1.16 -2.72 7.38
C GLU A 99 1.02 -1.41 8.18
N GLY A 100 0.29 -1.43 9.27
CA GLY A 100 0.00 -0.28 10.11
C GLY A 100 -1.39 0.31 9.91
N GLY A 101 -1.68 1.39 10.64
CA GLY A 101 -2.95 2.09 10.56
C GLY A 101 -3.01 3.12 9.43
N PRO A 102 -4.21 3.65 9.11
CA PRO A 102 -4.41 4.53 7.95
C PRO A 102 -3.61 5.84 8.01
N ILE A 103 -3.42 6.42 9.19
CA ILE A 103 -2.64 7.66 9.35
C ILE A 103 -1.16 7.38 9.13
N PHE A 104 -0.65 6.30 9.71
CA PHE A 104 0.75 5.90 9.58
C PHE A 104 1.08 5.56 8.12
N TRP A 105 0.34 4.64 7.50
CA TRP A 105 0.61 4.19 6.13
C TRP A 105 0.58 5.35 5.13
N THR A 106 -0.47 6.20 5.22
CA THR A 106 -0.62 7.39 4.37
C THR A 106 0.54 8.37 4.56
N ALA A 107 0.97 8.59 5.81
CA ALA A 107 2.08 9.50 6.12
C ALA A 107 3.40 9.00 5.51
N ILE A 108 3.75 7.73 5.74
CA ILE A 108 4.97 7.11 5.21
C ILE A 108 4.98 7.21 3.67
N HIS A 109 3.87 6.89 3.02
CA HIS A 109 3.79 6.92 1.57
C HIS A 109 3.87 8.36 1.00
N ARG A 110 3.27 9.34 1.66
CA ARG A 110 3.42 10.76 1.29
C ARG A 110 4.86 11.25 1.45
N ILE A 111 5.58 10.81 2.49
CA ILE A 111 6.99 11.10 2.68
C ILE A 111 7.82 10.46 1.58
N HIS A 112 7.55 9.19 1.24
CA HIS A 112 8.19 8.52 0.11
C HIS A 112 8.03 9.34 -1.18
N HIS A 113 6.84 9.76 -1.56
CA HIS A 113 6.64 10.59 -2.76
C HIS A 113 7.35 11.95 -2.71
N GLN A 114 7.49 12.55 -1.52
CA GLN A 114 8.23 13.80 -1.37
C GLN A 114 9.74 13.61 -1.53
N ARG A 115 10.26 12.45 -1.14
CA ARG A 115 11.70 12.14 -1.01
C ARG A 115 12.12 10.91 -1.81
N SER A 116 11.29 10.42 -2.71
CA SER A 116 11.52 9.16 -3.44
C SER A 116 12.97 9.03 -3.92
N ASP A 117 13.66 8.00 -3.44
CA ASP A 117 15.07 7.70 -3.70
C ASP A 117 16.07 8.81 -3.29
N GLN A 118 15.67 9.71 -2.40
CA GLN A 118 16.50 10.77 -1.85
C GLN A 118 16.72 10.56 -0.33
N PRO A 119 17.70 11.25 0.27
CA PRO A 119 17.85 11.23 1.73
C PRO A 119 16.55 11.59 2.45
N GLY A 120 16.11 10.71 3.36
CA GLY A 120 14.85 10.84 4.08
C GLY A 120 13.69 10.03 3.48
N ASP A 121 13.90 9.31 2.39
CA ASP A 121 12.98 8.26 1.94
C ASP A 121 13.02 7.09 2.93
N PRO A 122 11.86 6.64 3.48
CA PRO A 122 11.84 5.56 4.44
C PRO A 122 12.40 4.23 3.92
N HIS A 123 12.22 3.93 2.65
CA HIS A 123 12.51 2.63 2.07
C HIS A 123 13.19 2.70 0.69
N SER A 124 14.11 3.65 0.53
CA SER A 124 14.86 3.76 -0.73
C SER A 124 15.76 2.53 -0.99
N PRO A 125 15.69 1.91 -2.19
CA PRO A 125 16.59 0.83 -2.57
C PRO A 125 18.02 1.31 -2.83
N ARG A 126 18.28 2.61 -2.91
CA ARG A 126 19.64 3.17 -2.90
C ARG A 126 20.39 2.88 -1.60
N GLU A 127 19.65 2.59 -0.53
CA GLU A 127 20.19 2.13 0.76
C GLU A 127 20.32 0.59 0.84
N GLY A 128 20.01 -0.10 -0.23
CA GLY A 128 20.08 -1.56 -0.38
C GLY A 128 18.70 -2.21 -0.60
N ALA A 129 18.69 -3.29 -1.39
CA ALA A 129 17.46 -4.03 -1.71
C ALA A 129 16.77 -4.59 -0.46
N TRP A 130 17.56 -5.13 0.49
CA TRP A 130 17.04 -5.65 1.75
C TRP A 130 16.43 -4.55 2.59
N TRP A 131 17.07 -3.36 2.63
CA TRP A 131 16.55 -2.20 3.33
C TRP A 131 15.18 -1.82 2.78
N ALA A 132 15.06 -1.57 1.48
CA ALA A 132 13.81 -1.18 0.83
C ALA A 132 12.71 -2.23 0.99
N HIS A 133 13.07 -3.52 0.99
CA HIS A 133 12.10 -4.61 1.12
C HIS A 133 11.56 -4.74 2.54
N VAL A 134 12.42 -4.93 3.53
CA VAL A 134 12.00 -5.25 4.91
C VAL A 134 12.84 -4.57 5.99
N GLY A 135 14.08 -4.20 5.70
CA GLY A 135 15.01 -3.68 6.71
C GLY A 135 14.48 -2.43 7.41
N TRP A 136 13.86 -1.52 6.69
CA TRP A 136 13.29 -0.28 7.20
C TRP A 136 12.17 -0.48 8.25
N ILE A 137 11.57 -1.66 8.30
CA ILE A 137 10.56 -2.04 9.30
C ILE A 137 11.20 -2.72 10.51
N LEU A 138 12.26 -3.49 10.28
CA LEU A 138 12.92 -4.27 11.31
C LEU A 138 13.95 -3.48 12.11
N VAL A 139 14.58 -2.47 11.50
CA VAL A 139 15.67 -1.71 12.10
C VAL A 139 15.17 -0.35 12.58
N GLY A 140 15.44 -0.05 13.83
CA GLY A 140 15.11 1.22 14.47
C GLY A 140 13.71 1.27 15.08
N GLU A 141 13.45 2.34 15.79
CA GLU A 141 12.10 2.68 16.19
C GLU A 141 11.36 3.22 14.96
N THR A 142 10.66 2.35 14.27
CA THR A 142 9.57 2.83 13.43
C THR A 142 8.60 3.55 14.37
N LYS A 143 8.49 4.87 14.25
CA LYS A 143 7.62 5.68 15.09
C LYS A 143 6.13 5.44 14.75
N HIS A 144 5.78 4.17 14.47
CA HIS A 144 4.43 3.69 14.17
C HIS A 144 3.40 4.14 15.20
N ASN A 145 3.82 4.21 16.46
CA ASN A 145 2.96 4.58 17.57
C ASN A 145 2.89 6.10 17.78
N ASN A 146 3.67 6.90 17.04
CA ASN A 146 3.60 8.35 17.16
C ASN A 146 2.60 8.94 16.17
N THR A 147 1.31 8.71 16.44
CA THR A 147 0.21 9.28 15.64
C THR A 147 0.33 10.80 15.49
N ARG A 148 0.84 11.53 16.52
CA ARG A 148 1.04 12.97 16.47
C ARG A 148 2.10 13.37 15.44
N LEU A 149 3.20 12.62 15.32
CA LEU A 149 4.24 12.88 14.31
C LEU A 149 3.68 12.57 12.90
N MET A 150 3.04 11.43 12.72
CA MET A 150 2.45 11.02 11.45
C MET A 150 1.30 11.93 11.00
N ALA A 151 0.56 12.50 11.95
CA ALA A 151 -0.51 13.47 11.68
C ALA A 151 -0.03 14.72 10.93
N LYS A 152 1.26 15.09 11.02
CA LYS A 152 1.82 16.22 10.25
C LYS A 152 1.78 15.96 8.74
N TYR A 153 1.89 14.69 8.31
CA TYR A 153 1.90 14.26 6.91
C TYR A 153 0.54 13.77 6.41
N SER A 154 -0.37 13.47 7.33
CA SER A 154 -1.76 13.06 7.03
C SER A 154 -2.77 13.83 7.90
N PRO A 155 -2.74 15.19 7.89
CA PRO A 155 -3.60 16.01 8.75
C PRO A 155 -5.08 15.88 8.40
N ASP A 156 -5.38 15.50 7.20
CA ASP A 156 -6.73 15.22 6.72
C ASP A 156 -7.36 14.00 7.41
N LEU A 157 -6.62 12.91 7.58
CA LEU A 157 -7.07 11.73 8.31
C LEU A 157 -7.01 11.93 9.83
N ALA A 158 -5.99 12.65 10.32
CA ALA A 158 -5.78 12.84 11.75
C ALA A 158 -6.86 13.73 12.43
N LYS A 159 -7.71 14.42 11.66
CA LYS A 159 -8.87 15.18 12.18
C LYS A 159 -10.06 14.29 12.50
N ASP A 160 -10.12 13.09 11.94
CA ASP A 160 -11.23 12.17 12.11
C ASP A 160 -10.94 11.16 13.23
N ARG A 161 -11.87 11.10 14.20
CA ARG A 161 -11.74 10.25 15.40
C ARG A 161 -11.68 8.76 15.06
N PHE A 162 -12.37 8.32 14.02
CA PHE A 162 -12.36 6.93 13.58
C PHE A 162 -10.98 6.53 13.05
N TYR A 163 -10.38 7.35 12.18
CA TYR A 163 -9.04 7.08 11.68
C TYR A 163 -7.98 7.09 12.79
N VAL A 164 -8.09 8.01 13.75
CA VAL A 164 -7.19 8.04 14.92
C VAL A 164 -7.34 6.77 15.75
N TRP A 165 -8.59 6.36 16.04
CA TRP A 165 -8.85 5.12 16.77
C TRP A 165 -8.32 3.91 16.03
N LEU A 166 -8.63 3.77 14.74
CA LEU A 166 -8.21 2.65 13.92
C LEU A 166 -6.68 2.60 13.75
N ASN A 167 -6.03 3.76 13.66
CA ASN A 167 -4.57 3.84 13.59
C ASN A 167 -3.90 3.29 14.86
N ASN A 168 -4.43 3.63 16.02
CA ASN A 168 -3.91 3.18 17.30
C ASN A 168 -4.25 1.71 17.62
N ASN A 169 -5.30 1.17 16.98
CA ASN A 169 -5.80 -0.20 17.17
C ASN A 169 -5.77 -1.02 15.89
N HIS A 170 -4.86 -0.74 14.96
CA HIS A 170 -4.80 -1.38 13.64
C HIS A 170 -4.59 -2.90 13.67
N TRP A 171 -4.10 -3.44 14.77
CA TRP A 171 -3.95 -4.88 15.01
C TRP A 171 -5.27 -5.58 15.35
N LEU A 172 -6.24 -4.86 15.93
CA LEU A 172 -7.49 -5.41 16.44
C LEU A 172 -8.35 -6.12 15.38
N PRO A 173 -8.54 -5.58 14.16
CA PRO A 173 -9.29 -6.30 13.13
C PRO A 173 -8.68 -7.66 12.77
N ASN A 174 -7.35 -7.81 12.82
CA ASN A 174 -6.70 -9.10 12.58
C ASN A 174 -6.93 -10.09 13.74
N VAL A 175 -6.93 -9.62 14.99
CA VAL A 175 -7.25 -10.48 16.15
C VAL A 175 -8.69 -10.98 16.07
N VAL A 176 -9.64 -10.09 15.78
CA VAL A 176 -11.05 -10.48 15.58
C VAL A 176 -11.19 -11.47 14.44
N LEU A 177 -10.56 -11.18 13.29
CA LEU A 177 -10.58 -12.07 12.14
C LEU A 177 -9.96 -13.44 12.47
N ALA A 178 -8.85 -13.50 13.18
CA ALA A 178 -8.22 -14.76 13.59
C ALA A 178 -9.15 -15.60 14.47
N GLY A 179 -9.89 -14.97 15.39
CA GLY A 179 -10.93 -15.63 16.19
C GLY A 179 -12.06 -16.21 15.32
N VAL A 180 -12.56 -15.44 14.36
CA VAL A 180 -13.59 -15.91 13.40
C VAL A 180 -13.05 -17.07 12.56
N LEU A 181 -11.84 -16.97 12.02
CA LEU A 181 -11.22 -18.02 11.22
C LEU A 181 -11.04 -19.32 12.02
N TRP A 182 -10.66 -19.19 13.28
CA TRP A 182 -10.56 -20.34 14.20
C TRP A 182 -11.92 -21.03 14.41
N LEU A 183 -12.96 -20.26 14.67
CA LEU A 183 -14.32 -20.79 14.88
C LEU A 183 -14.90 -21.46 13.64
N VAL A 184 -14.60 -20.94 12.44
CA VAL A 184 -15.15 -21.43 11.17
C VAL A 184 -14.39 -22.65 10.63
N GLY A 185 -13.08 -22.72 10.82
CA GLY A 185 -12.28 -23.76 10.18
C GLY A 185 -11.03 -24.20 10.95
N GLY A 186 -10.91 -23.82 12.22
CA GLY A 186 -9.81 -24.23 13.09
C GLY A 186 -8.43 -23.77 12.61
N LEU A 187 -7.41 -24.51 13.01
CA LEU A 187 -6.01 -24.16 12.75
C LEU A 187 -5.67 -24.01 11.26
N PRO A 188 -6.09 -24.90 10.33
CA PRO A 188 -5.79 -24.71 8.91
C PRO A 188 -6.30 -23.38 8.36
N MET A 189 -7.47 -22.93 8.79
CA MET A 189 -8.06 -21.67 8.35
C MET A 189 -7.24 -20.46 8.86
N VAL A 190 -6.80 -20.50 10.12
CA VAL A 190 -5.93 -19.44 10.70
C VAL A 190 -4.58 -19.41 10.00
N LEU A 191 -3.98 -20.57 9.72
CA LEU A 191 -2.68 -20.63 9.06
C LEU A 191 -2.73 -20.11 7.63
N TRP A 192 -3.72 -20.52 6.81
CA TRP A 192 -3.83 -20.07 5.42
C TRP A 192 -4.36 -18.65 5.30
N ALA A 193 -5.53 -18.37 5.86
CA ALA A 193 -6.23 -17.10 5.71
C ALA A 193 -5.74 -16.01 6.69
N GLY A 194 -5.05 -16.39 7.76
CA GLY A 194 -4.30 -15.52 8.64
C GLY A 194 -2.85 -15.40 8.20
N CYS A 195 -2.00 -16.33 8.66
CA CYS A 195 -0.55 -16.21 8.54
C CYS A 195 -0.05 -16.15 7.09
N PHE A 196 -0.39 -17.15 6.25
CA PHE A 196 0.08 -17.21 4.87
C PHE A 196 -0.38 -16.00 4.06
N ARG A 197 -1.66 -15.62 4.16
CA ARG A 197 -2.22 -14.46 3.47
C ARG A 197 -1.51 -13.18 3.88
N ILE A 198 -1.25 -12.96 5.19
CA ILE A 198 -0.55 -11.76 5.67
C ILE A 198 0.88 -11.74 5.13
N VAL A 199 1.64 -12.83 5.27
CA VAL A 199 3.04 -12.89 4.80
C VAL A 199 3.12 -12.65 3.30
N PHE A 200 2.26 -13.29 2.51
CA PHE A 200 2.20 -13.10 1.07
C PHE A 200 1.87 -11.63 0.71
N GLY A 201 0.91 -11.01 1.42
CA GLY A 201 0.52 -9.62 1.22
C GLY A 201 1.65 -8.63 1.55
N LEU A 202 2.33 -8.84 2.69
CA LEU A 202 3.48 -8.03 3.08
C LEU A 202 4.58 -8.07 2.02
N HIS A 203 4.97 -9.27 1.56
CA HIS A 203 5.97 -9.36 0.50
C HIS A 203 5.51 -8.74 -0.82
N ALA A 204 4.24 -8.89 -1.21
CA ALA A 204 3.71 -8.25 -2.41
C ALA A 204 3.81 -6.72 -2.36
N THR A 205 3.49 -6.10 -1.22
CA THR A 205 3.63 -4.65 -1.01
C THR A 205 5.09 -4.23 -0.92
N TRP A 206 5.93 -4.97 -0.19
CA TRP A 206 7.37 -4.67 -0.08
C TRP A 206 8.11 -4.80 -1.42
N LEU A 207 7.63 -5.66 -2.33
CA LEU A 207 8.15 -5.73 -3.70
C LEU A 207 7.81 -4.47 -4.51
N VAL A 208 6.70 -3.78 -4.19
CA VAL A 208 6.44 -2.45 -4.76
C VAL A 208 7.52 -1.46 -4.32
N ASN A 209 7.95 -1.48 -3.04
CA ASN A 209 8.99 -0.58 -2.56
C ASN A 209 10.39 -0.92 -3.10
N SER A 210 10.72 -2.21 -3.28
CA SER A 210 12.04 -2.68 -3.68
C SER A 210 12.13 -2.96 -5.19
N ALA A 211 11.44 -3.99 -5.67
CA ALA A 211 11.58 -4.47 -7.05
C ALA A 211 11.19 -3.43 -8.10
N THR A 212 10.17 -2.60 -7.83
CA THR A 212 9.73 -1.57 -8.78
C THR A 212 10.57 -0.29 -8.78
N HIS A 213 11.60 -0.21 -7.94
CA HIS A 213 12.64 0.81 -8.04
C HIS A 213 13.97 0.24 -8.56
N MET A 214 14.08 -1.10 -8.70
CA MET A 214 15.31 -1.75 -9.19
C MET A 214 15.14 -2.37 -10.57
N TRP A 215 13.97 -2.99 -10.86
CA TRP A 215 13.76 -3.80 -12.06
C TRP A 215 12.47 -3.44 -12.78
N GLY A 216 12.53 -3.39 -14.10
CA GLY A 216 11.40 -3.11 -14.97
C GLY A 216 11.67 -2.01 -15.99
N GLY A 217 10.64 -1.65 -16.76
CA GLY A 217 10.70 -0.59 -17.77
C GLY A 217 10.42 0.78 -17.17
N ARG A 218 10.99 1.84 -17.75
CA ARG A 218 10.61 3.23 -17.46
C ARG A 218 9.89 3.82 -18.66
N ARG A 219 8.68 4.29 -18.44
CA ARG A 219 7.91 5.01 -19.46
C ARG A 219 8.17 6.50 -19.39
N PHE A 220 8.26 7.02 -18.15
CA PHE A 220 8.45 8.43 -17.88
C PHE A 220 9.83 8.68 -17.28
N ASN A 221 10.41 9.83 -17.60
CA ASN A 221 11.65 10.28 -16.99
C ASN A 221 11.34 10.97 -15.64
N THR A 222 11.01 10.16 -14.63
CA THR A 222 10.84 10.61 -13.25
C THR A 222 12.21 10.88 -12.61
N ARG A 223 12.25 11.74 -11.59
CA ARG A 223 13.47 12.07 -10.84
C ARG A 223 13.94 10.97 -9.88
N ASP A 224 13.12 9.93 -9.69
CA ASP A 224 13.37 8.74 -8.89
C ASP A 224 13.69 7.53 -9.78
N ASP A 225 13.94 6.37 -9.17
CA ASP A 225 14.30 5.14 -9.88
C ASP A 225 13.09 4.24 -10.18
N SER A 226 11.85 4.74 -10.01
CA SER A 226 10.62 3.99 -10.22
C SER A 226 10.52 3.36 -11.62
N ARG A 227 10.00 2.14 -11.68
CA ARG A 227 9.88 1.29 -12.87
C ARG A 227 8.53 0.61 -12.93
N ASN A 228 8.07 0.31 -14.13
CA ASN A 228 6.92 -0.53 -14.38
C ASN A 228 7.34 -2.00 -14.39
N ASN A 229 6.78 -2.79 -13.47
CA ASN A 229 7.07 -4.20 -13.32
C ASN A 229 5.75 -5.00 -13.36
N TRP A 230 5.54 -5.76 -14.45
CA TRP A 230 4.26 -6.41 -14.72
C TRP A 230 3.90 -7.53 -13.73
N TRP A 231 4.90 -8.32 -13.26
CA TRP A 231 4.61 -9.41 -12.32
C TRP A 231 4.32 -8.87 -10.91
N VAL A 232 4.99 -7.78 -10.50
CA VAL A 232 4.62 -7.07 -9.26
C VAL A 232 3.22 -6.48 -9.40
N ALA A 233 2.88 -5.87 -10.55
CA ALA A 233 1.54 -5.33 -10.79
C ALA A 233 0.45 -6.40 -10.68
N LEU A 234 0.73 -7.62 -11.14
CA LEU A 234 -0.23 -8.73 -11.06
C LEU A 234 -0.55 -9.09 -9.60
N ILE A 235 0.47 -9.23 -8.75
CA ILE A 235 0.28 -9.63 -7.36
C ILE A 235 -0.11 -8.47 -6.44
N SER A 236 0.15 -7.22 -6.80
CA SER A 236 -0.16 -6.02 -6.01
C SER A 236 -1.38 -5.23 -6.53
N PHE A 237 -2.26 -5.84 -7.31
CA PHE A 237 -3.47 -5.23 -7.86
C PHE A 237 -3.23 -3.95 -8.68
N GLY A 238 -2.11 -3.89 -9.41
CA GLY A 238 -1.77 -2.80 -10.31
C GLY A 238 -0.70 -1.84 -9.80
N GLU A 239 -0.24 -1.98 -8.55
CA GLU A 239 0.74 -1.06 -7.96
C GLU A 239 2.15 -1.21 -8.56
N GLY A 240 2.44 -2.32 -9.24
CA GLY A 240 3.68 -2.52 -9.99
C GLY A 240 3.83 -1.66 -11.26
N TRP A 241 2.78 -0.95 -11.71
CA TRP A 241 2.89 0.11 -12.73
C TRP A 241 3.42 1.40 -12.10
N HIS A 242 4.55 1.27 -11.43
CA HIS A 242 5.03 2.22 -10.45
C HIS A 242 5.65 3.47 -11.05
N ASN A 243 6.34 3.37 -12.20
CA ASN A 243 6.83 4.55 -12.92
C ASN A 243 5.69 5.41 -13.48
N ASN A 244 4.61 4.76 -13.96
CA ASN A 244 3.41 5.49 -14.36
C ASN A 244 2.80 6.24 -13.17
N HIS A 245 2.75 5.57 -12.00
CA HIS A 245 2.22 6.14 -10.78
C HIS A 245 3.08 7.31 -10.27
N HIS A 246 4.41 7.18 -10.23
CA HIS A 246 5.30 8.25 -9.81
C HIS A 246 5.28 9.47 -10.73
N ALA A 247 5.04 9.25 -12.03
CA ALA A 247 4.82 10.36 -12.97
C ALA A 247 3.47 11.04 -12.76
N HIS A 248 2.43 10.30 -12.40
CA HIS A 248 1.05 10.79 -12.24
C HIS A 248 0.41 10.31 -10.93
N PRO A 249 0.91 10.77 -9.76
CA PRO A 249 0.53 10.20 -8.46
C PRO A 249 -0.96 10.36 -8.12
N THR A 250 -1.63 11.39 -8.63
CA THR A 250 -3.06 11.61 -8.41
C THR A 250 -3.96 10.78 -9.33
N SER A 251 -3.41 10.05 -10.31
CA SER A 251 -4.19 9.21 -11.20
C SER A 251 -4.74 7.97 -10.48
N ALA A 252 -6.05 7.73 -10.59
CA ALA A 252 -6.68 6.51 -10.10
C ALA A 252 -6.38 5.30 -10.99
N ARG A 253 -5.83 5.51 -12.19
CA ARG A 253 -5.39 4.47 -13.13
C ARG A 253 -3.87 4.46 -13.20
N HIS A 254 -3.25 3.34 -12.81
CA HIS A 254 -1.81 3.17 -12.89
C HIS A 254 -1.38 2.46 -14.18
N GLY A 255 -2.14 1.46 -14.63
CA GLY A 255 -1.91 0.82 -15.94
C GLY A 255 -2.39 1.71 -17.08
N LEU A 256 -1.51 2.51 -17.70
CA LEU A 256 -1.88 3.50 -18.72
C LEU A 256 -2.03 2.89 -20.10
N ALA A 257 -1.20 1.89 -20.47
CA ALA A 257 -1.33 1.18 -21.74
C ALA A 257 -2.46 0.14 -21.69
N TRP A 258 -2.95 -0.29 -22.85
CA TRP A 258 -4.04 -1.25 -22.94
C TRP A 258 -3.70 -2.64 -22.37
N TYR A 259 -2.41 -3.04 -22.44
CA TYR A 259 -1.88 -4.30 -21.92
C TYR A 259 -1.44 -4.23 -20.44
N GLU A 260 -1.43 -3.05 -19.84
CA GLU A 260 -1.09 -2.85 -18.44
C GLU A 260 -2.31 -3.13 -17.58
N PHE A 261 -2.46 -4.40 -17.20
CA PHE A 261 -3.59 -4.85 -16.40
C PHE A 261 -3.56 -4.23 -15.00
N ASP A 262 -4.61 -3.48 -14.66
CA ASP A 262 -4.79 -2.78 -13.40
C ASP A 262 -6.13 -3.16 -12.76
N PRO A 263 -6.16 -4.22 -11.92
CA PRO A 263 -7.38 -4.70 -11.28
C PRO A 263 -8.07 -3.64 -10.43
N SER A 264 -7.31 -2.83 -9.68
CA SER A 264 -7.89 -1.77 -8.83
C SER A 264 -8.57 -0.70 -9.66
N TRP A 265 -8.02 -0.33 -10.81
CA TRP A 265 -8.70 0.58 -11.74
C TRP A 265 -10.02 0.01 -12.25
N LEU A 266 -10.07 -1.29 -12.56
CA LEU A 266 -11.32 -1.92 -13.01
C LEU A 266 -12.40 -1.86 -11.92
N GLN A 267 -12.03 -2.06 -10.66
CA GLN A 267 -12.93 -1.98 -9.52
C GLN A 267 -13.38 -0.53 -9.26
N ILE A 268 -12.50 0.47 -9.38
CA ILE A 268 -12.88 1.89 -9.28
C ILE A 268 -13.87 2.27 -10.40
N LYS A 269 -13.66 1.77 -11.62
CA LYS A 269 -14.64 1.95 -12.71
C LYS A 269 -16.00 1.32 -12.41
N LEU A 270 -16.01 0.16 -11.77
CA LEU A 270 -17.26 -0.47 -11.33
C LEU A 270 -17.97 0.39 -10.29
N LEU A 271 -17.24 0.88 -9.27
CA LEU A 271 -17.80 1.79 -8.26
C LEU A 271 -18.38 3.07 -8.90
N LYS A 272 -17.69 3.61 -9.93
CA LYS A 272 -18.21 4.75 -10.69
C LYS A 272 -19.53 4.42 -11.36
N ARG A 273 -19.65 3.27 -12.03
CA ARG A 273 -20.91 2.83 -12.67
C ARG A 273 -22.04 2.64 -11.69
N LEU A 274 -21.72 2.21 -10.47
CA LEU A 274 -22.69 2.07 -9.37
C LEU A 274 -23.02 3.40 -8.66
N GLY A 275 -22.44 4.53 -9.11
CA GLY A 275 -22.64 5.85 -8.48
C GLY A 275 -21.91 6.03 -7.14
N LEU A 276 -21.09 5.07 -6.71
CA LEU A 276 -20.38 5.07 -5.44
C LEU A 276 -19.03 5.80 -5.50
N ALA A 277 -18.37 5.89 -6.68
CA ALA A 277 -17.15 6.66 -6.86
C ALA A 277 -17.40 7.90 -7.72
N LYS A 278 -16.85 9.04 -7.26
CA LYS A 278 -16.99 10.37 -7.90
C LYS A 278 -15.62 11.06 -7.96
N SER A 279 -15.53 12.18 -8.71
CA SER A 279 -14.30 13.00 -8.80
C SER A 279 -13.06 12.14 -9.08
N ILE A 280 -13.12 11.30 -10.12
CA ILE A 280 -12.04 10.36 -10.44
C ILE A 280 -11.04 11.08 -11.35
N HIS A 281 -9.80 11.19 -10.88
CA HIS A 281 -8.69 11.73 -11.64
C HIS A 281 -8.01 10.60 -12.43
N VAL A 282 -7.72 10.84 -13.70
CA VAL A 282 -7.06 9.88 -14.57
C VAL A 282 -6.06 10.63 -15.46
N ALA A 283 -4.81 10.20 -15.46
CA ALA A 283 -3.80 10.72 -16.38
C ALA A 283 -4.20 10.48 -17.84
N SER A 284 -4.07 11.48 -18.68
CA SER A 284 -4.31 11.35 -20.13
C SER A 284 -3.14 10.59 -20.76
N VAL A 285 -3.44 9.53 -21.53
CA VAL A 285 -2.42 8.80 -22.28
C VAL A 285 -1.75 9.70 -23.33
N LYS A 286 -2.47 10.72 -23.84
CA LYS A 286 -1.93 11.69 -24.80
C LYS A 286 -0.93 12.65 -24.17
N SER A 287 -1.18 13.17 -22.96
CA SER A 287 -0.21 13.99 -22.23
C SER A 287 1.04 13.20 -21.87
N ALA A 288 0.84 11.94 -21.47
CA ALA A 288 1.91 11.00 -21.15
C ALA A 288 2.84 10.67 -22.36
N MET A 289 2.31 10.64 -23.57
CA MET A 289 3.10 10.43 -24.79
C MET A 289 3.81 11.73 -25.24
N ALA A 290 3.16 12.88 -25.11
CA ALA A 290 3.76 14.18 -25.45
C ALA A 290 4.97 14.53 -24.54
N GLU A 291 4.92 14.18 -23.26
CA GLU A 291 6.06 14.35 -22.35
C GLU A 291 7.26 13.46 -22.71
N ARG A 292 7.01 12.30 -23.32
CA ARG A 292 8.07 11.41 -23.81
C ARG A 292 8.74 11.91 -25.09
N GLU A 293 8.01 12.61 -25.95
CA GLU A 293 8.53 13.18 -27.19
C GLU A 293 9.26 14.51 -26.95
N ALA A 294 9.01 15.18 -25.81
CA ALA A 294 9.63 16.45 -25.41
C ALA A 294 10.89 16.28 -24.54
N ALA A 295 11.18 15.07 -24.04
CA ALA A 295 12.33 14.73 -23.19
C ALA A 295 13.43 14.00 -23.97
#